data_8e923beb990399cf7c7fd6bac8a55655
#
_entry.id   8e923beb990399cf7c7fd6bac8a55655
#
_cell.length_a   1.000
_cell.length_b   1.000
_cell.length_c   1.000
_cell.angle_alpha   90.00
_cell.angle_beta   90.00
_cell.angle_gamma   90.00
#
_symmetry.space_group_name_H-M   'P 1'
#
loop_
_entity.id
_entity.type
_entity.pdbx_description
1 polymer ?
#
loop_
_entity_poly.entity_id
_entity_poly.type
_entity_poly.pdbx_seq_one_letter_code
_entity_poly.pdbx_strand_id
1 'polypeptide(L)'
;MKFGLRRLHAFSLVEVTLALGLAAFCLLTVFAMLPVALKTQQTSMQQTTANNVMSEILADLRADARLPPGQVSKEGESGFQLHGHWAQVYAPDTLYFTNEADMTGSLNAGTPPADAVFRATITYLFPPNASTAVAKIIVSWPAAVDPASGVPAGSVETFIAVNR
;
A
#
# COMPACT_ATOMS: atom_id res chain seq x y z
N MET A 1 -51.46 -30.61 48.25
CA MET A 1 -50.39 -29.98 47.48
C MET A 1 -50.84 -28.57 47.08
N LYS A 2 -50.25 -27.51 47.64
CA LYS A 2 -50.56 -26.13 47.26
C LYS A 2 -49.50 -25.68 46.23
N PHE A 3 -49.92 -25.52 44.98
CA PHE A 3 -49.10 -24.92 43.93
C PHE A 3 -49.05 -23.41 44.19
N GLY A 4 -47.88 -22.91 44.62
CA GLY A 4 -47.63 -21.49 44.74
C GLY A 4 -47.51 -20.85 43.34
N LEU A 5 -48.48 -20.06 42.97
CA LEU A 5 -48.45 -19.22 41.78
C LEU A 5 -47.27 -18.21 41.94
N ARG A 6 -46.17 -18.48 41.21
CA ARG A 6 -45.09 -17.46 41.06
C ARG A 6 -45.71 -16.27 40.36
N ARG A 7 -45.72 -15.10 41.02
CA ARG A 7 -46.08 -13.82 40.42
C ARG A 7 -45.04 -13.53 39.34
N LEU A 8 -45.44 -13.62 38.09
CA LEU A 8 -44.66 -13.11 36.97
C LEU A 8 -44.70 -11.59 37.07
N HIS A 9 -43.54 -10.96 37.33
CA HIS A 9 -43.41 -9.53 37.29
C HIS A 9 -43.50 -9.12 35.79
N ALA A 10 -44.57 -8.41 35.43
CA ALA A 10 -44.69 -7.80 34.13
C ALA A 10 -43.82 -6.51 34.10
N PHE A 11 -43.04 -6.36 33.03
CA PHE A 11 -42.27 -5.14 32.83
C PHE A 11 -43.17 -3.90 32.68
N SER A 12 -42.76 -2.81 33.27
CA SER A 12 -43.47 -1.54 33.13
C SER A 12 -43.20 -0.97 31.72
N LEU A 13 -44.19 -0.27 31.16
CA LEU A 13 -44.05 0.40 29.86
C LEU A 13 -42.82 1.34 29.84
N VAL A 14 -42.56 2.02 30.93
CA VAL A 14 -41.40 2.95 31.11
C VAL A 14 -40.08 2.19 31.03
N GLU A 15 -39.98 1.01 31.60
CA GLU A 15 -38.78 0.18 31.59
C GLU A 15 -38.48 -0.34 30.20
N VAL A 16 -39.47 -0.72 29.42
CA VAL A 16 -39.31 -1.15 28.03
C VAL A 16 -38.87 0.04 27.14
N THR A 17 -39.48 1.21 27.29
CA THR A 17 -39.13 2.37 26.51
C THR A 17 -37.71 2.89 26.83
N LEU A 18 -37.32 2.84 28.12
CA LEU A 18 -35.95 3.18 28.53
C LEU A 18 -34.93 2.18 27.95
N ALA A 19 -35.21 0.87 28.01
CA ALA A 19 -34.34 -0.15 27.47
C ALA A 19 -34.17 -0.01 25.95
N LEU A 20 -35.27 0.24 25.21
CA LEU A 20 -35.22 0.49 23.77
C LEU A 20 -34.44 1.76 23.43
N GLY A 21 -34.61 2.83 24.19
CA GLY A 21 -33.88 4.08 24.03
C GLY A 21 -32.37 3.87 24.23
N LEU A 22 -31.99 3.14 25.27
CA LEU A 22 -30.57 2.81 25.54
C LEU A 22 -29.97 1.92 24.45
N ALA A 23 -30.72 0.90 24.02
CA ALA A 23 -30.28 0.00 22.94
C ALA A 23 -30.11 0.76 21.62
N ALA A 24 -31.04 1.64 21.26
CA ALA A 24 -30.95 2.46 20.07
C ALA A 24 -29.73 3.40 20.12
N PHE A 25 -29.46 4.03 21.25
CA PHE A 25 -28.30 4.89 21.45
C PHE A 25 -26.99 4.12 21.30
N CYS A 26 -26.88 2.94 21.90
CA CYS A 26 -25.69 2.08 21.76
C CYS A 26 -25.48 1.65 20.30
N LEU A 27 -26.54 1.26 19.59
CA LEU A 27 -26.42 0.88 18.18
C LEU A 27 -25.98 2.05 17.30
N LEU A 28 -26.54 3.25 17.51
CA LEU A 28 -26.14 4.44 16.76
C LEU A 28 -24.64 4.77 16.96
N THR A 29 -24.11 4.66 18.15
CA THR A 29 -22.69 4.91 18.42
C THR A 29 -21.79 3.89 17.72
N VAL A 30 -22.15 2.60 17.69
CA VAL A 30 -21.43 1.56 16.97
C VAL A 30 -21.46 1.82 15.46
N PHE A 31 -22.61 2.13 14.88
CA PHE A 31 -22.73 2.44 13.46
C PHE A 31 -21.93 3.72 13.06
N ALA A 32 -21.86 4.72 13.94
CA ALA A 32 -21.08 5.92 13.70
C ALA A 32 -19.56 5.63 13.58
N MET A 33 -19.06 4.56 14.19
CA MET A 33 -17.64 4.17 14.13
C MET A 33 -17.28 3.32 12.89
N LEU A 34 -18.26 2.71 12.22
CA LEU A 34 -18.02 1.84 11.05
C LEU A 34 -17.20 2.52 9.93
N PRO A 35 -17.51 3.75 9.48
CA PRO A 35 -16.75 4.39 8.41
C PRO A 35 -15.27 4.58 8.76
N VAL A 36 -14.98 4.93 10.00
CA VAL A 36 -13.60 5.11 10.48
C VAL A 36 -12.85 3.78 10.50
N ALA A 37 -13.48 2.72 11.00
CA ALA A 37 -12.89 1.38 11.03
C ALA A 37 -12.57 0.86 9.62
N LEU A 38 -13.50 1.02 8.67
CA LEU A 38 -13.30 0.62 7.28
C LEU A 38 -12.16 1.41 6.62
N LYS A 39 -12.09 2.71 6.83
CA LYS A 39 -11.01 3.54 6.31
C LYS A 39 -9.65 3.15 6.88
N THR A 40 -9.57 2.87 8.17
CA THR A 40 -8.34 2.41 8.82
C THR A 40 -7.89 1.07 8.25
N GLN A 41 -8.82 0.13 8.07
CA GLN A 41 -8.52 -1.17 7.48
C GLN A 41 -8.00 -1.03 6.04
N GLN A 42 -8.65 -0.21 5.21
CA GLN A 42 -8.23 0.06 3.84
C GLN A 42 -6.81 0.65 3.80
N THR A 43 -6.51 1.63 4.65
CA THR A 43 -5.17 2.22 4.72
C THR A 43 -4.12 1.20 5.13
N SER A 44 -4.42 0.31 6.10
CA SER A 44 -3.51 -0.75 6.53
C SER A 44 -3.24 -1.76 5.42
N MET A 45 -4.25 -2.13 4.65
CA MET A 45 -4.10 -3.02 3.49
C MET A 45 -3.21 -2.37 2.41
N GLN A 46 -3.48 -1.11 2.06
CA GLN A 46 -2.67 -0.37 1.10
C GLN A 46 -1.20 -0.27 1.53
N GLN A 47 -0.95 0.00 2.81
CA GLN A 47 0.41 0.06 3.34
C GLN A 47 1.12 -1.31 3.28
N THR A 48 0.40 -2.40 3.56
CA THR A 48 0.94 -3.76 3.46
C THR A 48 1.29 -4.10 2.01
N THR A 49 0.38 -3.83 1.06
CA THR A 49 0.63 -4.05 -0.37
C THR A 49 1.81 -3.21 -0.86
N ALA A 50 1.88 -1.93 -0.46
CA ALA A 50 3.01 -1.07 -0.83
C ALA A 50 4.36 -1.59 -0.30
N ASN A 51 4.40 -2.17 0.91
CA ASN A 51 5.60 -2.82 1.44
C ASN A 51 5.98 -4.10 0.66
N ASN A 52 5.01 -4.88 0.19
CA ASN A 52 5.28 -6.04 -0.66
C ASN A 52 5.90 -5.60 -1.98
N VAL A 53 5.27 -4.64 -2.69
CA VAL A 53 5.83 -4.02 -3.91
C VAL A 53 7.25 -3.51 -3.67
N MET A 54 7.47 -2.81 -2.56
CA MET A 54 8.79 -2.31 -2.18
C MET A 54 9.81 -3.44 -2.05
N SER A 55 9.42 -4.55 -1.43
CA SER A 55 10.31 -5.71 -1.23
C SER A 55 10.69 -6.40 -2.54
N GLU A 56 9.76 -6.47 -3.49
CA GLU A 56 9.99 -7.02 -4.83
C GLU A 56 10.96 -6.14 -5.64
N ILE A 57 10.75 -4.82 -5.64
CA ILE A 57 11.64 -3.87 -6.29
C ILE A 57 13.06 -3.95 -5.69
N LEU A 58 13.16 -4.08 -4.36
CA LEU A 58 14.45 -4.23 -3.68
C LEU A 58 15.15 -5.53 -4.07
N ALA A 59 14.41 -6.62 -4.27
CA ALA A 59 14.97 -7.90 -4.72
C ALA A 59 15.51 -7.80 -6.14
N ASP A 60 14.76 -7.17 -7.05
CA ASP A 60 15.15 -6.97 -8.44
C ASP A 60 16.40 -6.07 -8.55
N LEU A 61 16.45 -4.95 -7.83
CA LEU A 61 17.64 -4.08 -7.80
C LEU A 61 18.88 -4.77 -7.23
N ARG A 62 18.72 -5.65 -6.24
CA ARG A 62 19.84 -6.45 -5.72
C ARG A 62 20.32 -7.52 -6.71
N ALA A 63 19.41 -8.05 -7.50
CA ALA A 63 19.75 -8.99 -8.57
C ALA A 63 20.52 -8.28 -9.69
N ASP A 64 20.04 -7.12 -10.12
CA ASP A 64 20.71 -6.26 -11.11
C ASP A 64 22.16 -5.92 -10.72
N ALA A 65 22.41 -5.65 -9.44
CA ALA A 65 23.75 -5.34 -8.95
C ALA A 65 24.77 -6.48 -9.13
N ARG A 66 24.29 -7.72 -9.32
CA ARG A 66 25.13 -8.91 -9.52
C ARG A 66 25.37 -9.23 -10.98
N LEU A 67 24.65 -8.58 -11.88
CA LEU A 67 24.72 -8.84 -13.30
C LEU A 67 25.89 -8.10 -13.96
N PRO A 68 26.45 -8.61 -15.08
CA PRO A 68 27.40 -7.90 -15.90
C PRO A 68 26.82 -6.59 -16.45
N PRO A 69 27.69 -5.61 -16.79
CA PRO A 69 27.28 -4.37 -17.43
C PRO A 69 26.38 -4.58 -18.66
N GLY A 70 25.31 -3.82 -18.73
CA GLY A 70 24.39 -3.84 -19.87
C GLY A 70 23.36 -4.98 -19.86
N GLN A 71 23.30 -5.79 -18.79
CA GLN A 71 22.25 -6.75 -18.55
C GLN A 71 21.29 -6.21 -17.48
N VAL A 72 20.00 -6.49 -17.63
CA VAL A 72 18.94 -6.18 -16.67
C VAL A 72 18.49 -7.47 -15.98
N SER A 73 18.05 -7.37 -14.74
CA SER A 73 17.51 -8.49 -14.02
C SER A 73 16.26 -9.04 -14.71
N LYS A 74 16.12 -10.36 -14.60
CA LYS A 74 14.92 -11.12 -14.99
C LYS A 74 14.41 -11.95 -13.81
N GLU A 75 14.74 -11.59 -12.60
CA GLU A 75 14.23 -12.28 -11.43
C GLU A 75 12.73 -11.99 -11.28
N GLY A 76 11.97 -13.06 -11.09
CA GLY A 76 10.53 -13.07 -11.26
C GLY A 76 10.13 -13.40 -12.71
N GLU A 77 8.88 -13.75 -12.95
CA GLU A 77 8.41 -14.17 -14.29
C GLU A 77 8.62 -13.11 -15.38
N SER A 78 9.01 -11.90 -15.04
CA SER A 78 9.27 -10.83 -16.00
C SER A 78 10.31 -9.80 -15.62
N GLY A 79 10.90 -9.77 -14.43
CA GLY A 79 11.81 -8.70 -13.98
C GLY A 79 11.31 -7.29 -14.32
N PHE A 80 11.56 -6.31 -13.52
CA PHE A 80 11.05 -4.95 -13.79
C PHE A 80 11.84 -4.21 -14.85
N GLN A 81 12.94 -4.80 -15.35
CA GLN A 81 13.84 -4.21 -16.34
C GLN A 81 14.38 -2.83 -15.91
N LEU A 82 14.60 -2.66 -14.62
CA LEU A 82 15.09 -1.41 -14.07
C LEU A 82 16.48 -1.09 -14.64
N HIS A 83 16.78 0.19 -14.81
CA HIS A 83 18.09 0.61 -15.30
C HIS A 83 19.22 0.29 -14.32
N GLY A 84 18.91 0.05 -13.05
CA GLY A 84 19.89 -0.29 -12.04
C GLY A 84 21.00 0.75 -11.90
N HIS A 85 22.16 0.30 -11.46
CA HIS A 85 23.36 1.14 -11.31
C HIS A 85 24.06 1.50 -12.64
N TRP A 86 23.56 0.97 -13.75
CA TRP A 86 24.10 1.23 -15.10
C TRP A 86 23.44 2.39 -15.82
N ALA A 87 22.42 2.99 -15.23
CA ALA A 87 21.79 4.16 -15.82
C ALA A 87 22.82 5.30 -15.88
N GLN A 88 23.30 5.58 -17.08
CA GLN A 88 24.15 6.76 -17.34
C GLN A 88 23.37 8.07 -17.23
N VAL A 89 22.06 7.97 -17.06
CA VAL A 89 21.12 9.07 -17.01
C VAL A 89 20.38 9.03 -15.69
N TYR A 90 20.26 10.18 -15.02
CA TYR A 90 19.49 10.34 -13.76
C TYR A 90 17.96 10.26 -13.93
N ALA A 91 17.48 9.70 -15.02
CA ALA A 91 16.05 9.53 -15.21
C ALA A 91 15.52 8.54 -14.17
N PRO A 92 14.50 8.92 -13.39
CA PRO A 92 13.88 7.99 -12.47
C PRO A 92 13.12 6.92 -13.23
N ASP A 93 13.17 5.67 -12.73
CA ASP A 93 12.30 4.62 -13.21
C ASP A 93 10.94 4.71 -12.54
N THR A 94 9.88 4.55 -13.30
CA THR A 94 8.51 4.57 -12.81
C THR A 94 7.80 3.28 -13.20
N LEU A 95 7.22 2.63 -12.20
CA LEU A 95 6.44 1.40 -12.33
C LEU A 95 5.04 1.62 -11.74
N TYR A 96 4.08 0.86 -12.26
CA TYR A 96 2.71 0.87 -11.78
C TYR A 96 2.29 -0.53 -11.34
N PHE A 97 1.51 -0.60 -10.26
CA PHE A 97 1.05 -1.84 -9.67
C PHE A 97 -0.44 -1.81 -9.36
N THR A 98 -1.07 -2.96 -9.50
CA THR A 98 -2.46 -3.19 -9.13
C THR A 98 -2.63 -3.27 -7.60
N ASN A 99 -3.85 -3.47 -7.15
CA ASN A 99 -4.13 -3.69 -5.72
C ASN A 99 -3.58 -5.02 -5.19
N GLU A 100 -3.34 -5.99 -6.05
CA GLU A 100 -2.75 -7.30 -5.76
C GLU A 100 -1.22 -7.30 -5.74
N ALA A 101 -0.58 -6.15 -6.00
CA ALA A 101 0.86 -5.96 -6.16
C ALA A 101 1.43 -6.45 -7.50
N ASP A 102 0.60 -6.79 -8.48
CA ASP A 102 1.05 -7.17 -9.81
C ASP A 102 1.46 -5.92 -10.61
N MET A 103 2.57 -6.01 -11.34
CA MET A 103 2.98 -4.93 -12.24
C MET A 103 1.98 -4.78 -13.39
N THR A 104 1.57 -3.53 -13.65
CA THR A 104 0.69 -3.18 -14.77
C THR A 104 1.31 -2.12 -15.65
N GLY A 105 1.07 -2.21 -16.95
CA GLY A 105 1.67 -1.32 -17.94
C GLY A 105 3.13 -1.66 -18.25
N SER A 106 3.86 -0.68 -18.75
CA SER A 106 5.29 -0.79 -19.08
C SER A 106 6.14 0.09 -18.18
N LEU A 107 7.42 -0.25 -18.06
CA LEU A 107 8.39 0.62 -17.39
C LEU A 107 8.36 2.02 -18.02
N ASN A 108 8.36 3.03 -17.16
CA ASN A 108 8.35 4.45 -17.55
C ASN A 108 7.16 4.87 -18.41
N ALA A 109 6.01 4.21 -18.27
CA ALA A 109 4.78 4.66 -18.89
C ALA A 109 4.44 6.08 -18.44
N GLY A 110 4.20 6.98 -19.40
CA GLY A 110 3.93 8.40 -19.13
C GLY A 110 2.60 8.66 -18.40
N THR A 111 1.67 7.72 -18.50
CA THR A 111 0.36 7.78 -17.83
C THR A 111 0.11 6.49 -17.07
N PRO A 112 -0.45 6.57 -15.86
CA PRO A 112 -0.80 5.38 -15.11
C PRO A 112 -1.89 4.58 -15.82
N PRO A 113 -1.77 3.25 -15.93
CA PRO A 113 -2.82 2.37 -16.39
C PRO A 113 -4.10 2.52 -15.56
N ALA A 114 -5.25 2.15 -16.13
CA ALA A 114 -6.56 2.32 -15.49
C ALA A 114 -6.74 1.45 -14.22
N ASP A 115 -6.04 0.33 -14.15
CA ASP A 115 -6.03 -0.63 -13.04
C ASP A 115 -4.93 -0.35 -12.02
N ALA A 116 -4.07 0.65 -12.27
CA ALA A 116 -2.99 1.01 -11.36
C ALA A 116 -3.49 1.69 -10.08
N VAL A 117 -3.12 1.13 -8.96
CA VAL A 117 -3.39 1.66 -7.61
C VAL A 117 -2.14 2.29 -7.02
N PHE A 118 -0.97 1.66 -7.23
CA PHE A 118 0.31 2.12 -6.70
C PHE A 118 1.24 2.58 -7.83
N ARG A 119 2.01 3.61 -7.51
CA ARG A 119 3.10 4.12 -8.33
C ARG A 119 4.39 3.95 -7.56
N ALA A 120 5.36 3.25 -8.14
CA ALA A 120 6.71 3.17 -7.62
C ALA A 120 7.63 4.06 -8.45
N THR A 121 8.41 4.90 -7.77
CA THR A 121 9.41 5.76 -8.40
C THR A 121 10.78 5.44 -7.81
N ILE A 122 11.71 5.03 -8.65
CA ILE A 122 13.07 4.69 -8.29
C ILE A 122 13.98 5.81 -8.81
N THR A 123 14.62 6.55 -7.91
CA THR A 123 15.51 7.65 -8.25
C THR A 123 16.94 7.28 -7.86
N TYR A 124 17.84 7.32 -8.81
CA TYR A 124 19.26 7.09 -8.58
C TYR A 124 19.94 8.39 -8.15
N LEU A 125 20.40 8.45 -6.89
CA LEU A 125 20.88 9.70 -6.26
C LEU A 125 22.30 10.08 -6.66
N PHE A 126 23.10 9.08 -7.01
CA PHE A 126 24.49 9.32 -7.46
C PHE A 126 24.69 8.62 -8.79
N PRO A 127 25.40 9.26 -9.74
CA PRO A 127 25.73 8.58 -10.97
C PRO A 127 26.49 7.30 -10.58
N PRO A 128 26.31 6.23 -11.32
CA PRO A 128 27.04 5.02 -11.08
C PRO A 128 28.52 5.30 -11.30
N ASN A 129 29.20 5.67 -10.22
CA ASN A 129 30.64 5.50 -10.16
C ASN A 129 30.89 3.99 -10.09
N ALA A 130 32.06 3.58 -10.52
CA ALA A 130 32.45 2.17 -10.59
C ALA A 130 32.30 1.38 -9.26
N SER A 131 31.92 2.02 -8.16
CA SER A 131 31.91 1.41 -6.84
C SER A 131 30.61 1.53 -6.03
N THR A 132 29.77 2.56 -6.23
CA THR A 132 28.60 2.74 -5.34
C THR A 132 27.49 3.54 -6.02
N ALA A 133 26.28 3.00 -6.05
CA ALA A 133 25.06 3.71 -6.38
C ALA A 133 24.08 3.63 -5.21
N VAL A 134 23.33 4.70 -4.96
CA VAL A 134 22.25 4.72 -3.98
C VAL A 134 20.96 5.00 -4.73
N ALA A 135 19.98 4.13 -4.60
CA ALA A 135 18.65 4.34 -5.12
C ALA A 135 17.67 4.68 -4.00
N LYS A 136 16.85 5.70 -4.23
CA LYS A 136 15.69 6.04 -3.43
C LYS A 136 14.48 5.44 -4.10
N ILE A 137 13.69 4.67 -3.36
CA ILE A 137 12.47 4.05 -3.85
C ILE A 137 11.30 4.65 -3.07
N ILE A 138 10.30 5.13 -3.78
CA ILE A 138 9.05 5.62 -3.21
C ILE A 138 7.92 4.82 -3.84
N VAL A 139 7.11 4.15 -3.02
CA VAL A 139 5.84 3.55 -3.45
C VAL A 139 4.71 4.40 -2.88
N SER A 140 3.91 5.00 -3.73
CA SER A 140 2.84 5.93 -3.35
C SER A 140 1.49 5.52 -3.93
N TRP A 141 0.42 5.97 -3.29
CA TRP A 141 -0.95 5.78 -3.76
C TRP A 141 -1.81 7.04 -3.53
N PRO A 142 -2.80 7.31 -4.40
CA PRO A 142 -3.12 6.60 -5.64
C PRO A 142 -2.06 6.83 -6.73
N ALA A 143 -1.94 5.88 -7.68
CA ALA A 143 -0.97 5.90 -8.78
C ALA A 143 -1.05 7.16 -9.67
N ALA A 144 -2.24 7.75 -9.76
CA ALA A 144 -2.48 8.97 -10.53
C ALA A 144 -1.76 10.22 -9.98
N VAL A 145 -1.37 10.20 -8.71
CA VAL A 145 -0.66 11.33 -8.07
C VAL A 145 0.83 11.09 -8.14
N ASP A 146 1.53 11.99 -8.83
CA ASP A 146 2.99 11.99 -8.85
C ASP A 146 3.54 12.65 -7.58
N PRO A 147 4.33 11.93 -6.75
CA PRO A 147 4.90 12.50 -5.53
C PRO A 147 5.82 13.71 -5.76
N ALA A 148 6.34 13.88 -6.98
CA ALA A 148 7.17 15.02 -7.33
C ALA A 148 6.35 16.30 -7.54
N SER A 149 5.08 16.19 -7.91
CA SER A 149 4.20 17.32 -8.24
C SER A 149 2.95 17.44 -7.35
N GLY A 150 2.62 16.40 -6.59
CA GLY A 150 1.43 16.36 -5.75
C GLY A 150 1.66 15.63 -4.43
N VAL A 151 0.67 15.69 -3.53
CA VAL A 151 0.69 14.99 -2.25
C VAL A 151 -0.12 13.71 -2.38
N PRO A 152 0.50 12.52 -2.34
CA PRO A 152 -0.22 11.26 -2.35
C PRO A 152 -1.02 11.05 -1.06
N ALA A 153 -2.03 10.20 -1.09
CA ALA A 153 -2.82 9.83 0.09
C ALA A 153 -1.98 9.02 1.09
N GLY A 154 -0.98 8.28 0.59
CA GLY A 154 0.02 7.60 1.40
C GLY A 154 1.23 7.21 0.57
N SER A 155 2.35 6.98 1.25
CA SER A 155 3.59 6.52 0.62
C SER A 155 4.46 5.75 1.58
N VAL A 156 5.29 4.86 1.04
CA VAL A 156 6.38 4.17 1.72
C VAL A 156 7.67 4.51 0.98
N GLU A 157 8.72 4.82 1.73
CA GLU A 157 10.01 5.26 1.18
C GLU A 157 11.14 4.43 1.77
N THR A 158 12.12 4.09 0.95
CA THR A 158 13.36 3.45 1.40
C THR A 158 14.55 3.85 0.52
N PHE A 159 15.73 3.63 1.06
CA PHE A 159 16.99 3.79 0.34
C PHE A 159 17.74 2.48 0.30
N ILE A 160 18.34 2.18 -0.83
CA ILE A 160 19.18 1.02 -1.02
C ILE A 160 20.53 1.43 -1.61
N ALA A 161 21.60 0.90 -1.04
CA ALA A 161 22.90 0.97 -1.68
C ALA A 161 23.00 -0.20 -2.66
N VAL A 162 23.20 0.11 -3.92
CA VAL A 162 23.45 -0.87 -4.99
C VAL A 162 24.95 -0.87 -5.22
N ASN A 163 25.65 -1.78 -4.53
CA ASN A 163 27.09 -1.95 -4.69
C ASN A 163 27.38 -3.01 -5.75
N ARG A 164 28.40 -2.74 -6.53
CA ARG A 164 28.98 -3.70 -7.48
C ARG A 164 30.06 -4.55 -6.84
#